data_5b2cfd834c8141bc9ed26505e1caa382
#
_entry.id   5b2cfd834c8141bc9ed26505e1caa382
#
_cell.length_a   1.000
_cell.length_b   1.000
_cell.length_c   1.000
_cell.angle_alpha   90.00
_cell.angle_beta   90.00
_cell.angle_gamma   90.00
#
_symmetry.space_group_name_H-M   'P 1'
#
loop_
_entity.id
_entity.type
_entity.pdbx_description
1 polymer ?
#
loop_
_entity_poly.entity_id
_entity_poly.type
_entity_poly.pdbx_seq_one_letter_code
_entity_poly.pdbx_strand_id
1 'polypeptide(L)'
;MLKNKAMWIVCLALVFMLAGVMSLSAQPNPRDLGRAPNALRGLNIVVGNYWADYDTTKNPPTAQWNGSESQERTLEWRRRIQRDNGFTMQEKNIASWNEMPQIAATSIMAGRPAATVFVVQADWAMSLQKQGLLYPISDSRAIDFTTKNKVVEINQMINQLFTFQRKTYAFQIGYGGSLHGQVIFFNKRLFREAGLDPDLPYDLQKNGRWNWDEFLRICKALTRDTNNDGIMDTYAMTADLSTEILDIFVAGNNSEYVSKDARTGKLVNSTGTPAFIEALQFAIRLQREGVMMPKPDGAAWDWYKPMFNDGRVAMRMEQEYVRQDIANMRDDWGMVLPPKGPKARDYVVFTDENVLVIPSKGFTPQQVDAILWAVQAWNVPVDPRWQTALYPVFRDQRAVNETMAMIRDPKNQKFKNHILVPGLNRGSIAWEMWWFDGEPAQLVESVSSSWNTRIEDANEL
;
A
#
# COMPACT_ATOMS: atom_id res chain seq x y z
N MET A 1 -47.88 -39.65 -6.59
CA MET A 1 -47.49 -38.31 -6.08
C MET A 1 -46.03 -38.23 -5.58
N LEU A 2 -45.10 -38.96 -6.16
CA LEU A 2 -43.70 -39.05 -5.68
C LEU A 2 -42.64 -38.77 -6.78
N LYS A 3 -43.05 -38.32 -7.99
CA LYS A 3 -42.13 -38.05 -9.10
C LYS A 3 -41.78 -36.55 -9.30
N ASN A 4 -42.45 -35.63 -8.64
CA ASN A 4 -42.25 -34.20 -8.86
C ASN A 4 -41.36 -33.50 -7.80
N LYS A 5 -40.91 -34.17 -6.74
CA LYS A 5 -40.01 -33.58 -5.75
C LYS A 5 -38.52 -33.72 -6.07
N ALA A 6 -38.14 -34.69 -6.90
CA ALA A 6 -36.74 -34.90 -7.30
C ALA A 6 -36.27 -33.92 -8.38
N MET A 7 -37.18 -33.34 -9.16
CA MET A 7 -36.84 -32.42 -10.25
C MET A 7 -36.56 -30.99 -9.75
N TRP A 8 -37.11 -30.61 -8.59
CA TRP A 8 -36.87 -29.29 -7.99
C TRP A 8 -35.54 -29.19 -7.22
N ILE A 9 -35.03 -30.29 -6.71
CA ILE A 9 -33.76 -30.33 -5.99
C ILE A 9 -32.57 -30.25 -6.97
N VAL A 10 -32.71 -30.81 -8.17
CA VAL A 10 -31.65 -30.71 -9.20
C VAL A 10 -31.61 -29.34 -9.85
N CYS A 11 -32.74 -28.64 -9.98
CA CYS A 11 -32.73 -27.24 -10.48
C CYS A 11 -32.19 -26.24 -9.47
N LEU A 12 -32.36 -26.44 -8.16
CA LEU A 12 -31.76 -25.57 -7.13
C LEU A 12 -30.24 -25.76 -6.97
N ALA A 13 -29.74 -26.98 -7.20
CA ALA A 13 -28.30 -27.25 -7.19
C ALA A 13 -27.57 -26.65 -8.41
N LEU A 14 -28.24 -26.52 -9.56
CA LEU A 14 -27.68 -25.91 -10.77
C LEU A 14 -27.72 -24.36 -10.74
N VAL A 15 -28.63 -23.76 -9.99
CA VAL A 15 -28.69 -22.28 -9.83
C VAL A 15 -27.66 -21.76 -8.83
N PHE A 16 -27.23 -22.58 -7.86
CA PHE A 16 -26.14 -22.21 -6.94
C PHE A 16 -24.72 -22.41 -7.51
N MET A 17 -24.56 -23.15 -8.64
CA MET A 17 -23.26 -23.24 -9.34
C MET A 17 -23.01 -22.13 -10.36
N LEU A 18 -23.97 -21.26 -10.64
CA LEU A 18 -23.86 -20.19 -11.63
C LEU A 18 -23.65 -18.78 -11.02
N ALA A 19 -23.61 -18.68 -9.69
CA ALA A 19 -23.36 -17.41 -8.99
C ALA A 19 -21.91 -17.22 -8.54
N GLY A 20 -20.98 -18.03 -9.03
CA GLY A 20 -19.56 -18.03 -8.69
C GLY A 20 -18.61 -17.89 -9.88
N VAL A 21 -19.05 -17.28 -10.97
CA VAL A 21 -18.10 -16.80 -12.00
C VAL A 21 -17.59 -15.43 -11.54
N MET A 22 -16.78 -15.44 -10.48
CA MET A 22 -15.72 -14.43 -10.41
C MET A 22 -14.97 -14.52 -11.73
N SER A 23 -14.86 -13.40 -12.44
CA SER A 23 -13.96 -13.26 -13.58
C SER A 23 -12.58 -13.76 -13.12
N LEU A 24 -12.26 -15.00 -13.45
CA LEU A 24 -10.91 -15.50 -13.40
C LEU A 24 -10.13 -14.60 -14.37
N SER A 25 -9.49 -13.57 -13.85
CA SER A 25 -8.38 -12.92 -14.56
C SER A 25 -7.48 -14.07 -14.99
N ALA A 26 -7.17 -14.13 -16.28
CA ALA A 26 -6.35 -15.20 -16.84
C ALA A 26 -5.08 -15.28 -15.98
N GLN A 27 -4.81 -16.45 -15.39
CA GLN A 27 -3.63 -16.61 -14.54
C GLN A 27 -2.38 -16.28 -15.36
N PRO A 28 -1.47 -15.47 -14.84
CA PRO A 28 -0.26 -15.10 -15.54
C PRO A 28 0.49 -16.34 -16.00
N ASN A 29 0.78 -16.44 -17.30
CA ASN A 29 1.50 -17.55 -17.87
C ASN A 29 2.84 -17.08 -18.42
N PRO A 30 3.97 -17.58 -17.92
CA PRO A 30 5.29 -17.24 -18.46
C PRO A 30 5.45 -17.44 -19.96
N ARG A 31 4.66 -18.34 -20.57
CA ARG A 31 4.67 -18.60 -22.02
C ARG A 31 4.13 -17.41 -22.83
N ASP A 32 3.32 -16.54 -22.24
CA ASP A 32 2.76 -15.36 -22.90
C ASP A 32 3.73 -14.16 -22.93
N LEU A 33 4.93 -14.32 -22.35
CA LEU A 33 5.96 -13.28 -22.29
C LEU A 33 6.46 -12.81 -23.67
N GLY A 34 6.26 -13.62 -24.70
CA GLY A 34 6.75 -13.33 -26.03
C GLY A 34 8.28 -13.40 -26.15
N ARG A 35 8.77 -13.18 -27.37
CA ARG A 35 10.21 -13.21 -27.65
C ARG A 35 10.89 -11.96 -27.08
N ALA A 36 12.05 -12.14 -26.45
CA ALA A 36 12.87 -11.05 -25.96
C ALA A 36 13.36 -10.16 -27.14
N PRO A 37 13.33 -8.82 -26.99
CA PRO A 37 13.90 -7.92 -27.99
C PRO A 37 15.42 -8.15 -28.19
N ASN A 38 15.91 -8.05 -29.41
CA ASN A 38 17.33 -8.25 -29.68
C ASN A 38 18.25 -7.29 -28.93
N ALA A 39 17.77 -6.06 -28.66
CA ALA A 39 18.48 -5.04 -27.90
C ALA A 39 18.70 -5.40 -26.44
N LEU A 40 18.08 -6.48 -25.93
CA LEU A 40 18.23 -6.93 -24.54
C LEU A 40 19.60 -7.59 -24.28
N ARG A 41 20.13 -8.28 -25.29
CA ARG A 41 21.39 -9.01 -25.15
C ARG A 41 22.55 -8.08 -24.79
N GLY A 42 23.25 -8.39 -23.72
CA GLY A 42 24.37 -7.59 -23.22
C GLY A 42 23.96 -6.38 -22.34
N LEU A 43 22.66 -6.10 -22.15
CA LEU A 43 22.25 -5.05 -21.24
C LEU A 43 22.51 -5.45 -19.78
N ASN A 44 22.97 -4.47 -19.02
CA ASN A 44 23.03 -4.52 -17.57
C ASN A 44 21.94 -3.61 -17.00
N ILE A 45 20.88 -4.19 -16.45
CA ILE A 45 19.72 -3.47 -15.97
C ILE A 45 19.82 -3.32 -14.44
N VAL A 46 19.82 -2.09 -13.99
CA VAL A 46 19.77 -1.74 -12.57
C VAL A 46 18.40 -1.16 -12.25
N VAL A 47 17.66 -1.83 -11.37
CA VAL A 47 16.45 -1.30 -10.77
C VAL A 47 16.85 -0.59 -9.46
N GLY A 48 16.93 0.73 -9.51
CA GLY A 48 17.33 1.55 -8.36
C GLY A 48 16.17 1.75 -7.39
N ASN A 49 16.38 1.40 -6.15
CA ASN A 49 15.44 1.61 -5.04
C ASN A 49 16.15 2.28 -3.86
N TYR A 50 15.47 2.45 -2.70
CA TYR A 50 15.99 3.10 -1.49
C TYR A 50 15.86 2.23 -0.22
N TRP A 51 15.72 0.89 -0.38
CA TRP A 51 15.55 -0.01 0.78
C TRP A 51 16.49 -1.21 0.81
N ALA A 52 16.73 -1.93 -0.30
CA ALA A 52 17.53 -3.13 -0.28
C ALA A 52 18.05 -3.56 -1.65
N ASP A 53 19.14 -4.29 -1.63
CA ASP A 53 19.68 -4.99 -2.80
C ASP A 53 18.97 -6.33 -3.03
N TYR A 54 18.81 -6.69 -4.32
CA TYR A 54 18.50 -8.05 -4.75
C TYR A 54 19.40 -8.41 -5.94
N ASP A 55 20.29 -9.37 -5.70
CA ASP A 55 21.31 -9.81 -6.67
C ASP A 55 21.24 -11.33 -6.85
N THR A 56 20.80 -11.78 -8.02
CA THR A 56 20.64 -13.21 -8.31
C THR A 56 21.93 -14.00 -8.31
N THR A 57 23.10 -13.34 -8.35
CA THR A 57 24.41 -13.99 -8.32
C THR A 57 24.83 -14.34 -6.89
N LYS A 58 24.19 -13.74 -5.89
CA LYS A 58 24.48 -13.98 -4.46
C LYS A 58 23.60 -15.09 -3.88
N ASN A 59 24.01 -15.59 -2.72
CA ASN A 59 23.25 -16.55 -1.91
C ASN A 59 23.44 -16.22 -0.42
N PRO A 60 22.44 -15.70 0.28
CA PRO A 60 21.11 -15.30 -0.25
C PRO A 60 21.18 -14.08 -1.18
N PRO A 61 20.21 -13.93 -2.09
CA PRO A 61 20.20 -12.83 -3.07
C PRO A 61 19.87 -11.48 -2.45
N THR A 62 19.26 -11.45 -1.28
CA THR A 62 18.86 -10.25 -0.52
C THR A 62 18.92 -10.52 0.98
N ALA A 63 19.08 -9.47 1.79
CA ALA A 63 19.03 -9.55 3.24
C ALA A 63 17.63 -9.97 3.78
N GLN A 64 16.58 -9.78 2.98
CA GLN A 64 15.20 -10.16 3.33
C GLN A 64 14.86 -11.60 2.94
N TRP A 65 15.86 -12.42 2.65
CA TRP A 65 15.68 -13.81 2.27
C TRP A 65 15.21 -14.67 3.44
N ASN A 66 14.09 -15.38 3.27
CA ASN A 66 13.56 -16.31 4.27
C ASN A 66 13.62 -17.79 3.85
N GLY A 67 14.12 -18.06 2.63
CA GLY A 67 14.27 -19.43 2.11
C GLY A 67 12.97 -20.14 1.78
N SER A 68 11.85 -19.39 1.60
CA SER A 68 10.59 -20.01 1.22
C SER A 68 10.65 -20.58 -0.19
N GLU A 69 9.87 -21.64 -0.44
CA GLU A 69 9.76 -22.27 -1.77
C GLU A 69 9.38 -21.26 -2.87
N SER A 70 8.54 -20.27 -2.54
CA SER A 70 8.16 -19.21 -3.48
C SER A 70 9.36 -18.31 -3.83
N GLN A 71 10.21 -17.97 -2.85
CA GLN A 71 11.43 -17.20 -3.11
C GLN A 71 12.44 -18.01 -3.93
N GLU A 72 12.64 -19.29 -3.62
CA GLU A 72 13.53 -20.16 -4.38
C GLU A 72 13.10 -20.28 -5.84
N ARG A 73 11.81 -20.54 -6.11
CA ARG A 73 11.27 -20.59 -7.47
C ARG A 73 11.42 -19.26 -8.22
N THR A 74 11.22 -18.14 -7.53
CA THR A 74 11.42 -16.81 -8.11
C THR A 74 12.89 -16.57 -8.48
N LEU A 75 13.82 -16.97 -7.61
CA LEU A 75 15.26 -16.85 -7.86
C LEU A 75 15.69 -17.71 -9.07
N GLU A 76 15.23 -18.97 -9.14
CA GLU A 76 15.48 -19.84 -10.28
C GLU A 76 14.95 -19.26 -11.60
N TRP A 77 13.71 -18.73 -11.57
CA TRP A 77 13.12 -18.05 -12.72
C TRP A 77 13.97 -16.85 -13.16
N ARG A 78 14.32 -15.96 -12.25
CA ARG A 78 15.13 -14.77 -12.51
C ARG A 78 16.52 -15.11 -13.05
N ARG A 79 17.17 -16.13 -12.53
CA ARG A 79 18.44 -16.67 -13.08
C ARG A 79 18.27 -17.22 -14.48
N ARG A 80 17.22 -17.98 -14.72
CA ARG A 80 16.94 -18.58 -16.02
C ARG A 80 16.70 -17.54 -17.10
N ILE A 81 15.82 -16.56 -16.88
CA ILE A 81 15.53 -15.55 -17.91
C ILE A 81 16.75 -14.71 -18.29
N GLN A 82 17.62 -14.41 -17.33
CA GLN A 82 18.87 -13.70 -17.59
C GLN A 82 19.81 -14.54 -18.46
N ARG A 83 20.05 -15.77 -18.07
CA ARG A 83 20.92 -16.68 -18.82
C ARG A 83 20.42 -16.93 -20.23
N ASP A 84 19.13 -17.26 -20.38
CA ASP A 84 18.54 -17.66 -21.65
C ASP A 84 18.45 -16.49 -22.66
N ASN A 85 18.36 -15.25 -22.17
CA ASN A 85 18.25 -14.05 -23.00
C ASN A 85 19.52 -13.18 -23.00
N GLY A 86 20.57 -13.55 -22.27
CA GLY A 86 21.88 -12.91 -22.32
C GLY A 86 21.93 -11.49 -21.77
N PHE A 87 21.22 -11.19 -20.69
CA PHE A 87 21.26 -9.91 -19.99
C PHE A 87 21.52 -10.11 -18.49
N THR A 88 21.81 -9.03 -17.76
CA THR A 88 21.86 -9.03 -16.30
C THR A 88 20.87 -8.04 -15.74
N MET A 89 20.28 -8.38 -14.60
CA MET A 89 19.35 -7.50 -13.89
C MET A 89 19.50 -7.68 -12.37
N GLN A 90 19.53 -6.57 -11.66
CA GLN A 90 19.63 -6.53 -10.21
C GLN A 90 18.84 -5.35 -9.67
N GLU A 91 18.34 -5.49 -8.44
CA GLU A 91 17.81 -4.38 -7.69
C GLU A 91 18.92 -3.82 -6.80
N LYS A 92 19.03 -2.50 -6.72
CA LYS A 92 20.06 -1.83 -5.91
C LYS A 92 19.47 -0.72 -5.06
N ASN A 93 19.86 -0.70 -3.81
CA ASN A 93 19.74 0.49 -2.98
C ASN A 93 20.76 1.52 -3.47
N ILE A 94 20.30 2.54 -4.17
CA ILE A 94 21.17 3.58 -4.79
C ILE A 94 21.16 4.89 -4.00
N ALA A 95 20.30 5.03 -3.01
CA ALA A 95 20.13 6.23 -2.21
C ALA A 95 19.33 5.94 -0.94
N SER A 96 19.45 6.78 0.07
CA SER A 96 18.47 6.83 1.16
C SER A 96 17.13 7.40 0.68
N TRP A 97 16.08 7.20 1.49
CA TRP A 97 14.74 7.73 1.20
C TRP A 97 14.77 9.26 0.93
N ASN A 98 15.50 10.02 1.73
CA ASN A 98 15.59 11.47 1.58
C ASN A 98 16.37 11.92 0.34
N GLU A 99 17.34 11.12 -0.14
CA GLU A 99 18.23 11.46 -1.25
C GLU A 99 17.68 11.02 -2.61
N MET A 100 16.81 10.01 -2.64
CA MET A 100 16.33 9.39 -3.88
C MET A 100 15.75 10.41 -4.88
N PRO A 101 14.89 11.37 -4.51
CA PRO A 101 14.35 12.34 -5.47
C PRO A 101 15.42 13.14 -6.17
N GLN A 102 16.43 13.60 -5.41
CA GLN A 102 17.53 14.42 -5.93
C GLN A 102 18.46 13.59 -6.83
N ILE A 103 18.83 12.38 -6.42
CA ILE A 103 19.69 11.48 -7.20
C ILE A 103 19.01 11.12 -8.52
N ALA A 104 17.73 10.77 -8.50
CA ALA A 104 16.97 10.50 -9.72
C ALA A 104 16.98 11.72 -10.65
N ALA A 105 16.57 12.90 -10.16
CA ALA A 105 16.49 14.11 -11.01
C ALA A 105 17.85 14.51 -11.59
N THR A 106 18.88 14.62 -10.76
CA THR A 106 20.20 15.13 -11.19
C THR A 106 20.90 14.17 -12.17
N SER A 107 20.83 12.86 -11.91
CA SER A 107 21.46 11.86 -12.79
C SER A 107 20.78 11.77 -14.16
N ILE A 108 19.44 11.89 -14.22
CA ILE A 108 18.70 11.91 -15.48
C ILE A 108 18.98 13.21 -16.24
N MET A 109 18.97 14.36 -15.60
CA MET A 109 19.32 15.64 -16.23
C MET A 109 20.72 15.62 -16.84
N ALA A 110 21.69 15.02 -16.15
CA ALA A 110 23.05 14.85 -16.63
C ALA A 110 23.20 13.85 -17.81
N GLY A 111 22.11 13.14 -18.19
CA GLY A 111 22.13 12.13 -19.25
C GLY A 111 22.86 10.83 -18.85
N ARG A 112 23.13 10.63 -17.57
CA ARG A 112 23.78 9.45 -16.99
C ARG A 112 22.97 8.98 -15.78
N PRO A 113 21.77 8.41 -16.02
CA PRO A 113 20.89 8.01 -14.93
C PRO A 113 21.56 6.99 -14.00
N ALA A 114 21.41 7.18 -12.69
CA ALA A 114 21.99 6.31 -11.66
C ALA A 114 21.38 4.90 -11.67
N ALA A 115 20.23 4.73 -12.28
CA ALA A 115 19.57 3.44 -12.50
C ALA A 115 18.94 3.37 -13.89
N THR A 116 18.74 2.15 -14.38
CA THR A 116 18.03 1.88 -15.65
C THR A 116 16.52 2.07 -15.46
N VAL A 117 16.03 1.63 -14.33
CA VAL A 117 14.63 1.78 -13.86
C VAL A 117 14.71 2.32 -12.46
N PHE A 118 13.96 3.36 -12.15
CA PHE A 118 13.83 3.83 -10.77
C PHE A 118 12.53 3.32 -10.17
N VAL A 119 12.60 2.86 -8.91
CA VAL A 119 11.44 2.66 -8.05
C VAL A 119 11.37 3.85 -7.12
N VAL A 120 10.35 4.66 -7.27
CA VAL A 120 10.18 5.93 -6.57
C VAL A 120 8.75 6.06 -6.04
N GLN A 121 8.57 6.88 -5.03
CA GLN A 121 7.21 7.20 -4.58
C GLN A 121 6.44 7.97 -5.66
N ALA A 122 5.13 7.85 -5.65
CA ALA A 122 4.28 8.43 -6.68
C ALA A 122 4.38 9.96 -6.76
N ASP A 123 4.54 10.67 -5.64
CA ASP A 123 4.75 12.12 -5.60
C ASP A 123 6.10 12.55 -6.22
N TRP A 124 7.16 11.75 -6.00
CA TRP A 124 8.46 11.98 -6.64
C TRP A 124 8.39 11.73 -8.14
N ALA A 125 7.70 10.65 -8.55
CA ALA A 125 7.48 10.37 -9.97
C ALA A 125 6.72 11.52 -10.65
N MET A 126 5.71 12.09 -9.97
CA MET A 126 4.97 13.24 -10.47
C MET A 126 5.88 14.46 -10.65
N SER A 127 6.74 14.72 -9.68
CA SER A 127 7.73 15.80 -9.76
C SER A 127 8.72 15.60 -10.92
N LEU A 128 9.23 14.39 -11.11
CA LEU A 128 10.12 14.04 -12.24
C LEU A 128 9.41 14.18 -13.59
N GLN A 129 8.14 13.77 -13.67
CA GLN A 129 7.34 13.90 -14.88
C GLN A 129 7.14 15.36 -15.29
N LYS A 130 6.78 16.24 -14.34
CA LYS A 130 6.62 17.67 -14.58
C LYS A 130 7.90 18.35 -15.08
N GLN A 131 9.07 17.83 -14.72
CA GLN A 131 10.36 18.29 -15.19
C GLN A 131 10.79 17.66 -16.55
N GLY A 132 9.97 16.81 -17.16
CA GLY A 132 10.27 16.14 -18.41
C GLY A 132 11.38 15.09 -18.31
N LEU A 133 11.61 14.55 -17.10
CA LEU A 133 12.69 13.61 -16.82
C LEU A 133 12.29 12.14 -17.04
N LEU A 134 11.03 11.85 -17.32
CA LEU A 134 10.54 10.49 -17.51
C LEU A 134 10.27 10.18 -18.98
N TYR A 135 10.56 8.95 -19.38
CA TYR A 135 10.20 8.41 -20.69
C TYR A 135 8.71 8.03 -20.71
N PRO A 136 7.96 8.38 -21.75
CA PRO A 136 6.57 7.97 -21.90
C PRO A 136 6.50 6.48 -22.26
N ILE A 137 6.27 5.64 -21.28
CA ILE A 137 6.26 4.18 -21.44
C ILE A 137 5.18 3.67 -22.40
N SER A 138 4.11 4.43 -22.58
CA SER A 138 3.06 4.16 -23.58
C SER A 138 3.56 4.21 -25.03
N ASP A 139 4.72 4.76 -25.29
CA ASP A 139 5.36 4.75 -26.62
C ASP A 139 6.00 3.38 -26.92
N SER A 140 6.22 2.54 -25.90
CA SER A 140 6.71 1.17 -26.03
C SER A 140 5.56 0.18 -26.32
N ARG A 141 5.89 -0.88 -27.06
CA ARG A 141 4.99 -2.02 -27.31
C ARG A 141 5.44 -3.30 -26.59
N ALA A 142 6.47 -3.21 -25.76
CA ALA A 142 7.05 -4.36 -25.08
C ALA A 142 6.16 -4.90 -23.94
N ILE A 143 5.30 -4.06 -23.38
CA ILE A 143 4.34 -4.43 -22.34
C ILE A 143 2.93 -3.97 -22.74
N ASP A 144 1.95 -4.80 -22.55
CA ASP A 144 0.55 -4.36 -22.54
C ASP A 144 0.23 -3.78 -21.15
N PHE A 145 0.11 -2.46 -21.07
CA PHE A 145 -0.22 -1.74 -19.82
C PHE A 145 -1.72 -1.74 -19.50
N THR A 146 -2.53 -2.55 -20.19
CA THR A 146 -3.97 -2.67 -19.90
C THR A 146 -4.28 -3.88 -19.03
N THR A 147 -5.53 -4.02 -18.62
CA THR A 147 -6.05 -5.22 -17.92
C THR A 147 -5.98 -6.51 -18.75
N LYS A 148 -5.62 -6.42 -20.04
CA LYS A 148 -5.48 -7.57 -20.94
C LYS A 148 -4.10 -8.22 -20.88
N ASN A 149 -3.16 -7.65 -20.12
CA ASN A 149 -1.84 -8.25 -19.95
C ASN A 149 -1.98 -9.64 -19.33
N LYS A 150 -1.47 -10.66 -20.03
CA LYS A 150 -1.55 -12.07 -19.62
C LYS A 150 -0.30 -12.55 -18.86
N VAL A 151 0.70 -11.69 -18.74
CA VAL A 151 1.99 -12.04 -18.14
C VAL A 151 2.09 -11.55 -16.71
N VAL A 152 1.65 -10.32 -16.48
CA VAL A 152 1.67 -9.66 -15.18
C VAL A 152 0.41 -8.84 -14.96
N GLU A 153 0.05 -8.66 -13.74
CA GLU A 153 -1.00 -7.69 -13.36
C GLU A 153 -0.45 -6.26 -13.45
N ILE A 154 -1.20 -5.35 -14.05
CA ILE A 154 -0.85 -3.93 -14.14
C ILE A 154 -1.85 -3.11 -13.33
N ASN A 155 -1.36 -2.31 -12.41
CA ASN A 155 -2.21 -1.42 -11.61
C ASN A 155 -2.78 -0.29 -12.48
N GLN A 156 -4.06 -0.40 -12.84
CA GLN A 156 -4.72 0.55 -13.73
C GLN A 156 -4.92 1.93 -13.08
N MET A 157 -5.07 1.99 -11.77
CA MET A 157 -5.20 3.25 -11.04
C MET A 157 -3.92 4.08 -11.18
N ILE A 158 -2.75 3.46 -11.03
CA ILE A 158 -1.45 4.10 -11.24
C ILE A 158 -1.28 4.55 -12.68
N ASN A 159 -1.59 3.69 -13.65
CA ASN A 159 -1.50 4.07 -15.06
C ASN A 159 -2.37 5.30 -15.39
N GLN A 160 -3.60 5.34 -14.90
CA GLN A 160 -4.49 6.48 -15.11
C GLN A 160 -3.95 7.76 -14.46
N LEU A 161 -3.41 7.63 -13.24
CA LEU A 161 -2.84 8.75 -12.51
C LEU A 161 -1.66 9.39 -13.25
N PHE A 162 -0.80 8.57 -13.85
CA PHE A 162 0.40 9.01 -14.57
C PHE A 162 0.20 9.14 -16.08
N THR A 163 -1.04 9.22 -16.54
CA THR A 163 -1.36 9.48 -17.95
C THR A 163 -1.69 10.96 -18.18
N PHE A 164 -0.79 11.66 -18.88
CA PHE A 164 -0.92 13.06 -19.25
C PHE A 164 -0.86 13.18 -20.77
N GLN A 165 -1.78 13.93 -21.37
CA GLN A 165 -1.84 14.13 -22.83
C GLN A 165 -1.75 12.81 -23.61
N ARG A 166 -2.44 11.76 -23.13
CA ARG A 166 -2.47 10.40 -23.69
C ARG A 166 -1.15 9.64 -23.62
N LYS A 167 -0.18 10.08 -22.84
CA LYS A 167 1.08 9.39 -22.59
C LYS A 167 1.18 8.99 -21.12
N THR A 168 1.58 7.74 -20.86
CA THR A 168 1.77 7.19 -19.51
C THR A 168 3.25 7.20 -19.17
N TYR A 169 3.61 7.66 -17.97
CA TYR A 169 5.00 7.89 -17.56
C TYR A 169 5.47 7.02 -16.40
N ALA A 170 4.54 6.42 -15.67
CA ALA A 170 4.86 5.51 -14.57
C ALA A 170 3.88 4.34 -14.54
N PHE A 171 4.30 3.23 -13.98
CA PHE A 171 3.50 2.02 -13.86
C PHE A 171 3.87 1.24 -12.62
N GLN A 172 3.00 0.29 -12.26
CA GLN A 172 3.22 -0.65 -11.19
C GLN A 172 2.81 -2.04 -11.66
N ILE A 173 3.66 -3.03 -11.42
CA ILE A 173 3.40 -4.42 -11.77
C ILE A 173 2.99 -5.18 -10.51
N GLY A 174 1.85 -5.84 -10.61
CA GLY A 174 1.31 -6.73 -9.58
C GLY A 174 0.76 -5.98 -8.37
N TYR A 175 0.12 -6.77 -7.52
CA TYR A 175 -0.33 -6.35 -6.19
C TYR A 175 0.58 -6.91 -5.08
N GLY A 176 1.71 -7.46 -5.47
CA GLY A 176 2.53 -8.30 -4.55
C GLY A 176 3.51 -7.42 -3.85
N GLY A 177 4.30 -6.84 -3.72
CA GLY A 177 5.33 -6.19 -2.89
C GLY A 177 5.33 -4.67 -2.93
N SER A 178 4.53 -4.06 -3.78
CA SER A 178 4.49 -2.62 -3.96
C SER A 178 3.12 -1.98 -3.69
N LEU A 179 2.10 -2.78 -3.43
CA LEU A 179 0.81 -2.29 -2.92
C LEU A 179 0.86 -2.27 -1.40
N HIS A 180 0.94 -1.10 -0.83
CA HIS A 180 0.91 -0.89 0.61
C HIS A 180 -0.45 -0.34 0.99
N GLY A 181 -1.10 -0.98 1.96
CA GLY A 181 -2.35 -0.52 2.53
C GLY A 181 -2.20 -0.26 4.01
N GLN A 182 -2.85 0.79 4.50
CA GLN A 182 -2.93 1.05 5.93
C GLN A 182 -3.81 0.00 6.59
N VAL A 183 -3.33 -0.54 7.71
CA VAL A 183 -3.96 -1.63 8.45
C VAL A 183 -3.85 -1.40 9.95
N ILE A 184 -4.55 -2.23 10.71
CA ILE A 184 -4.41 -2.33 12.16
C ILE A 184 -3.92 -3.74 12.48
N PHE A 185 -2.70 -3.85 12.97
CA PHE A 185 -2.20 -5.06 13.62
C PHE A 185 -2.75 -5.14 15.03
N PHE A 186 -3.11 -6.33 15.51
CA PHE A 186 -3.62 -6.52 16.86
C PHE A 186 -3.00 -7.75 17.54
N ASN A 187 -2.73 -7.63 18.84
CA ASN A 187 -2.10 -8.65 19.69
C ASN A 187 -3.16 -9.56 20.28
N LYS A 188 -3.22 -10.81 19.81
CA LYS A 188 -4.22 -11.80 20.23
C LYS A 188 -4.13 -12.18 21.73
N ARG A 189 -2.94 -12.11 22.35
CA ARG A 189 -2.79 -12.35 23.78
C ARG A 189 -3.49 -11.27 24.60
N LEU A 190 -3.24 -10.00 24.27
CA LEU A 190 -3.84 -8.87 25.00
C LEU A 190 -5.36 -8.83 24.85
N PHE A 191 -5.90 -9.26 23.72
CA PHE A 191 -7.35 -9.42 23.56
C PHE A 191 -7.88 -10.48 24.52
N ARG A 192 -7.26 -11.67 24.61
CA ARG A 192 -7.66 -12.71 25.57
C ARG A 192 -7.58 -12.24 27.01
N GLU A 193 -6.52 -11.54 27.41
CA GLU A 193 -6.33 -10.99 28.75
C GLU A 193 -7.37 -9.92 29.10
N ALA A 194 -7.89 -9.21 28.11
CA ALA A 194 -9.00 -8.27 28.25
C ALA A 194 -10.39 -8.94 28.23
N GLY A 195 -10.46 -10.28 28.17
CA GLY A 195 -11.72 -11.02 28.09
C GLY A 195 -12.42 -10.94 26.72
N LEU A 196 -11.68 -10.53 25.67
CA LEU A 196 -12.17 -10.45 24.30
C LEU A 196 -11.77 -11.70 23.52
N ASP A 197 -12.59 -12.06 22.53
CA ASP A 197 -12.18 -13.08 21.55
C ASP A 197 -10.94 -12.58 20.78
N PRO A 198 -9.85 -13.38 20.70
CA PRO A 198 -8.63 -13.01 19.99
C PRO A 198 -8.83 -12.80 18.50
N ASP A 199 -9.91 -13.30 17.90
CA ASP A 199 -10.25 -13.13 16.49
C ASP A 199 -11.40 -12.13 16.26
N LEU A 200 -11.87 -11.47 17.32
CA LEU A 200 -12.98 -10.52 17.26
C LEU A 200 -12.84 -9.46 16.15
N PRO A 201 -11.68 -8.82 15.91
CA PRO A 201 -11.56 -7.86 14.84
C PRO A 201 -11.86 -8.44 13.46
N TYR A 202 -11.41 -9.67 13.19
CA TYR A 202 -11.71 -10.36 11.94
C TYR A 202 -13.20 -10.64 11.77
N ASP A 203 -13.85 -11.12 12.82
CA ASP A 203 -15.27 -11.44 12.78
C ASP A 203 -16.12 -10.19 12.57
N LEU A 204 -15.75 -9.09 13.23
CA LEU A 204 -16.39 -7.80 13.01
C LEU A 204 -16.16 -7.31 11.56
N GLN A 205 -14.93 -7.41 11.05
CA GLN A 205 -14.61 -7.04 9.67
C GLN A 205 -15.41 -7.87 8.67
N LYS A 206 -15.40 -9.18 8.80
CA LYS A 206 -16.13 -10.11 7.93
C LYS A 206 -17.63 -9.84 7.89
N ASN A 207 -18.20 -9.47 9.03
CA ASN A 207 -19.64 -9.20 9.17
C ASN A 207 -20.01 -7.74 8.88
N GLY A 208 -19.05 -6.90 8.43
CA GLY A 208 -19.25 -5.48 8.14
C GLY A 208 -19.51 -4.61 9.38
N ARG A 209 -19.23 -5.12 10.59
CA ARG A 209 -19.46 -4.47 11.87
C ARG A 209 -18.18 -3.83 12.46
N TRP A 210 -17.03 -3.98 11.82
CA TRP A 210 -15.80 -3.32 12.21
C TRP A 210 -15.92 -1.84 11.87
N ASN A 211 -16.43 -1.06 12.84
CA ASN A 211 -16.74 0.37 12.75
C ASN A 211 -16.18 1.14 13.95
N TRP A 212 -16.27 2.45 13.92
CA TRP A 212 -15.71 3.32 14.98
C TRP A 212 -16.28 3.06 16.37
N ASP A 213 -17.56 2.73 16.50
CA ASP A 213 -18.17 2.46 17.81
C ASP A 213 -17.60 1.17 18.42
N GLU A 214 -17.55 0.09 17.64
CA GLU A 214 -16.93 -1.17 18.08
C GLU A 214 -15.44 -1.01 18.32
N PHE A 215 -14.75 -0.26 17.47
CA PHE A 215 -13.34 0.04 17.64
C PHE A 215 -13.06 0.75 18.96
N LEU A 216 -13.79 1.84 19.27
CA LEU A 216 -13.63 2.57 20.53
C LEU A 216 -14.00 1.70 21.75
N ARG A 217 -15.05 0.89 21.65
CA ARG A 217 -15.43 -0.08 22.70
C ARG A 217 -14.28 -1.04 23.00
N ILE A 218 -13.66 -1.59 21.96
CA ILE A 218 -12.50 -2.49 22.06
C ILE A 218 -11.29 -1.74 22.65
N CYS A 219 -11.01 -0.53 22.18
CA CYS A 219 -9.92 0.30 22.71
C CYS A 219 -10.05 0.50 24.22
N LYS A 220 -11.25 0.81 24.71
CA LYS A 220 -11.52 0.96 26.15
C LYS A 220 -11.29 -0.33 26.93
N ALA A 221 -11.68 -1.48 26.39
CA ALA A 221 -11.45 -2.77 27.03
C ALA A 221 -9.98 -3.18 27.08
N LEU A 222 -9.17 -2.72 26.11
CA LEU A 222 -7.74 -3.02 26.02
C LEU A 222 -6.86 -2.07 26.82
N THR A 223 -7.38 -0.92 27.24
CA THR A 223 -6.66 0.04 28.08
C THR A 223 -6.94 -0.31 29.55
N ARG A 224 -5.91 -0.83 30.24
CA ARG A 224 -6.09 -1.48 31.52
C ARG A 224 -4.97 -1.16 32.50
N ASP A 225 -5.38 -0.87 33.72
CA ASP A 225 -4.59 -0.95 34.95
C ASP A 225 -4.90 -2.32 35.58
N THR A 226 -3.93 -3.25 35.50
CA THR A 226 -4.14 -4.65 35.94
C THR A 226 -3.72 -4.89 37.36
N ASN A 227 -2.97 -3.97 37.96
CA ASN A 227 -2.47 -4.05 39.32
C ASN A 227 -3.17 -3.06 40.29
N ASN A 228 -4.03 -2.17 39.75
CA ASN A 228 -4.77 -1.12 40.46
C ASN A 228 -3.86 -0.08 41.14
N ASP A 229 -2.74 0.27 40.54
CA ASP A 229 -1.84 1.32 41.04
C ASP A 229 -2.16 2.72 40.49
N GLY A 230 -3.16 2.81 39.61
CA GLY A 230 -3.57 4.05 38.95
C GLY A 230 -2.80 4.34 37.66
N ILE A 231 -1.87 3.48 37.25
CA ILE A 231 -1.09 3.59 36.03
C ILE A 231 -1.54 2.50 35.05
N MET A 232 -1.78 2.87 33.80
CA MET A 232 -2.16 1.88 32.79
C MET A 232 -0.97 0.97 32.44
N ASP A 233 -1.13 -0.35 32.65
CA ASP A 233 -0.16 -1.37 32.25
C ASP A 233 -0.19 -1.63 30.74
N THR A 234 -1.40 -1.54 30.15
CA THR A 234 -1.61 -1.71 28.71
C THR A 234 -2.50 -0.62 28.16
N TYR A 235 -2.26 -0.25 26.92
CA TYR A 235 -3.10 0.68 26.14
C TYR A 235 -3.62 0.02 24.87
N ALA A 236 -4.66 0.60 24.29
CA ALA A 236 -5.15 0.12 23.00
C ALA A 236 -4.14 0.33 21.88
N MET A 237 -3.50 1.50 21.84
CA MET A 237 -2.51 1.87 20.82
C MET A 237 -1.56 2.94 21.35
N THR A 238 -0.56 3.30 20.57
CA THR A 238 0.32 4.44 20.84
C THR A 238 -0.26 5.74 20.29
N ALA A 239 0.06 6.84 20.95
CA ALA A 239 -0.07 8.18 20.39
C ALA A 239 1.20 8.51 19.56
N ASP A 240 1.40 7.84 18.43
CA ASP A 240 2.59 8.04 17.60
C ASP A 240 2.55 9.34 16.79
N LEU A 241 1.41 10.03 16.80
CA LEU A 241 1.23 11.40 16.32
C LEU A 241 1.56 11.58 14.84
N SER A 242 1.44 10.52 14.07
CA SER A 242 1.74 10.55 12.65
C SER A 242 0.52 10.93 11.81
N THR A 243 0.78 11.41 10.59
CA THR A 243 -0.26 11.66 9.59
C THR A 243 -0.96 10.37 9.15
N GLU A 244 -0.28 9.22 9.29
CA GLU A 244 -0.80 7.91 8.93
C GLU A 244 -2.02 7.52 9.76
N ILE A 245 -2.04 7.86 11.05
CA ILE A 245 -3.23 7.64 11.89
C ILE A 245 -4.42 8.45 11.39
N LEU A 246 -4.19 9.72 11.00
CA LEU A 246 -5.26 10.52 10.41
C LEU A 246 -5.74 9.94 9.08
N ASP A 247 -4.83 9.51 8.22
CA ASP A 247 -5.15 8.89 6.94
C ASP A 247 -6.08 7.68 7.13
N ILE A 248 -5.84 6.87 8.17
CA ILE A 248 -6.66 5.70 8.51
C ILE A 248 -8.12 6.12 8.76
N PHE A 249 -8.35 7.13 9.56
CA PHE A 249 -9.71 7.58 9.88
C PHE A 249 -10.34 8.39 8.76
N VAL A 250 -9.57 9.19 8.03
CA VAL A 250 -10.03 9.92 6.85
C VAL A 250 -10.52 8.94 5.78
N ALA A 251 -9.70 7.95 5.42
CA ALA A 251 -10.10 6.92 4.47
C ALA A 251 -11.27 6.10 4.99
N GLY A 252 -11.21 5.68 6.27
CA GLY A 252 -12.26 4.91 6.94
C GLY A 252 -13.62 5.61 6.96
N ASN A 253 -13.68 6.94 6.89
CA ASN A 253 -14.91 7.72 6.77
C ASN A 253 -15.28 8.08 5.32
N ASN A 254 -14.71 7.38 4.35
CA ASN A 254 -14.89 7.64 2.91
C ASN A 254 -14.57 9.08 2.52
N SER A 255 -13.57 9.68 3.15
CA SER A 255 -13.11 11.05 2.89
C SER A 255 -11.69 11.08 2.36
N GLU A 256 -11.19 12.26 2.03
CA GLU A 256 -9.84 12.49 1.53
C GLU A 256 -9.45 13.97 1.68
N TYR A 257 -8.17 14.28 1.64
CA TYR A 257 -7.67 15.66 1.74
C TYR A 257 -7.95 16.45 0.47
N VAL A 258 -7.71 15.81 -0.68
CA VAL A 258 -7.93 16.34 -2.01
C VAL A 258 -8.69 15.30 -2.80
N SER A 259 -9.83 15.68 -3.37
CA SER A 259 -10.61 14.81 -4.26
C SER A 259 -10.51 15.29 -5.72
N LYS A 260 -11.02 14.48 -6.64
CA LYS A 260 -11.25 14.87 -8.02
C LYS A 260 -12.73 15.14 -8.22
N ASP A 261 -13.09 16.32 -8.72
CA ASP A 261 -14.44 16.61 -9.15
C ASP A 261 -14.83 15.66 -10.29
N ALA A 262 -15.90 14.91 -10.11
CA ALA A 262 -16.29 13.84 -11.03
C ALA A 262 -16.66 14.36 -12.44
N ARG A 263 -17.09 15.61 -12.56
CA ARG A 263 -17.52 16.22 -13.81
C ARG A 263 -16.37 16.86 -14.58
N THR A 264 -15.47 17.54 -13.87
CA THR A 264 -14.37 18.30 -14.49
C THR A 264 -13.04 17.59 -14.47
N GLY A 265 -12.87 16.58 -13.59
CA GLY A 265 -11.59 15.91 -13.31
C GLY A 265 -10.62 16.78 -12.50
N LYS A 266 -10.96 18.01 -12.16
CA LYS A 266 -10.11 18.93 -11.42
C LYS A 266 -9.96 18.48 -9.96
N LEU A 267 -8.80 18.76 -9.40
CA LEU A 267 -8.53 18.59 -7.97
C LEU A 267 -9.30 19.66 -7.18
N VAL A 268 -9.88 19.24 -6.06
CA VAL A 268 -10.60 20.12 -5.14
C VAL A 268 -10.21 19.83 -3.69
N ASN A 269 -10.15 20.85 -2.86
CA ASN A 269 -9.92 20.73 -1.44
C ASN A 269 -11.14 20.09 -0.77
N SER A 270 -10.97 18.92 -0.14
CA SER A 270 -12.04 18.17 0.52
C SER A 270 -12.00 18.25 2.04
N THR A 271 -11.06 18.99 2.61
CA THR A 271 -10.87 19.05 4.07
C THR A 271 -12.05 19.72 4.79
N GLY A 272 -12.74 20.65 4.14
CA GLY A 272 -13.96 21.30 4.68
C GLY A 272 -15.22 20.43 4.66
N THR A 273 -15.16 19.19 4.16
CA THR A 273 -16.34 18.32 4.14
C THR A 273 -16.69 17.80 5.53
N PRO A 274 -18.00 17.61 5.85
CA PRO A 274 -18.39 17.05 7.13
C PRO A 274 -17.75 15.70 7.43
N ALA A 275 -17.57 14.85 6.41
CA ALA A 275 -16.94 13.54 6.56
C ALA A 275 -15.47 13.64 6.97
N PHE A 276 -14.74 14.62 6.46
CA PHE A 276 -13.34 14.85 6.82
C PHE A 276 -13.22 15.38 8.27
N ILE A 277 -13.98 16.40 8.62
CA ILE A 277 -13.99 16.98 9.97
C ILE A 277 -14.39 15.93 11.01
N GLU A 278 -15.40 15.11 10.73
CA GLU A 278 -15.84 14.02 11.59
C GLU A 278 -14.72 12.96 11.80
N ALA A 279 -13.91 12.71 10.77
CA ALA A 279 -12.76 11.80 10.90
C ALA A 279 -11.68 12.36 11.84
N LEU A 280 -11.38 13.65 11.75
CA LEU A 280 -10.46 14.31 12.68
C LEU A 280 -11.02 14.33 14.12
N GLN A 281 -12.33 14.60 14.26
CA GLN A 281 -13.00 14.57 15.56
C GLN A 281 -12.94 13.19 16.22
N PHE A 282 -13.10 12.13 15.44
CA PHE A 282 -12.97 10.78 15.97
C PHE A 282 -11.52 10.46 16.35
N ALA A 283 -10.55 10.86 15.55
CA ALA A 283 -9.14 10.64 15.84
C ALA A 283 -8.72 11.32 17.16
N ILE A 284 -9.01 12.62 17.33
CA ILE A 284 -8.65 13.34 18.57
C ILE A 284 -9.43 12.80 19.79
N ARG A 285 -10.65 12.30 19.57
CA ARG A 285 -11.43 11.66 20.62
C ARG A 285 -10.71 10.46 21.23
N LEU A 286 -10.02 9.63 20.44
CA LEU A 286 -9.26 8.49 20.97
C LEU A 286 -8.16 8.93 21.94
N GLN A 287 -7.50 10.06 21.66
CA GLN A 287 -6.52 10.64 22.57
C GLN A 287 -7.19 11.18 23.84
N ARG A 288 -8.27 11.95 23.71
CA ARG A 288 -9.01 12.54 24.83
C ARG A 288 -9.68 11.50 25.73
N GLU A 289 -10.04 10.34 25.18
CA GLU A 289 -10.59 9.20 25.95
C GLU A 289 -9.48 8.38 26.65
N GLY A 290 -8.21 8.75 26.50
CA GLY A 290 -7.08 8.13 27.20
C GLY A 290 -6.75 6.70 26.76
N VAL A 291 -7.23 6.27 25.57
CA VAL A 291 -6.97 4.90 25.07
C VAL A 291 -5.63 4.78 24.33
N MET A 292 -4.98 5.90 24.06
CA MET A 292 -3.69 5.98 23.41
C MET A 292 -2.57 6.15 24.45
N MET A 293 -1.53 5.32 24.38
CA MET A 293 -0.35 5.43 25.24
C MET A 293 0.37 6.74 24.93
N PRO A 294 0.52 7.65 25.92
CA PRO A 294 1.23 8.90 25.72
C PRO A 294 2.73 8.67 25.48
N LYS A 295 3.36 9.55 24.73
CA LYS A 295 4.80 9.53 24.56
C LYS A 295 5.49 9.74 25.90
N PRO A 296 6.40 8.84 26.34
CA PRO A 296 7.18 9.05 27.55
C PRO A 296 8.07 10.29 27.43
N ASP A 297 8.26 11.02 28.53
CA ASP A 297 9.14 12.18 28.58
C ASP A 297 10.56 11.82 28.16
N GLY A 298 11.13 12.63 27.27
CA GLY A 298 12.48 12.41 26.74
C GLY A 298 12.63 11.23 25.76
N ALA A 299 11.55 10.52 25.43
CA ALA A 299 11.63 9.40 24.48
C ALA A 299 12.02 9.86 23.08
N ALA A 300 12.76 9.01 22.34
CA ALA A 300 13.12 9.22 20.95
C ALA A 300 11.89 9.33 20.04
N TRP A 301 12.07 9.82 18.80
CA TRP A 301 10.95 9.98 17.86
C TRP A 301 10.22 8.68 17.60
N ASP A 302 10.92 7.57 17.48
CA ASP A 302 10.38 6.25 17.13
C ASP A 302 10.10 5.34 18.34
N TRP A 303 9.90 5.93 19.53
CA TRP A 303 9.61 5.26 20.79
C TRP A 303 8.44 4.27 20.71
N TYR A 304 7.46 4.53 19.85
CA TYR A 304 6.25 3.74 19.71
C TYR A 304 6.49 2.37 19.05
N LYS A 305 7.54 2.23 18.22
CA LYS A 305 7.79 1.02 17.44
C LYS A 305 7.91 -0.26 18.29
N PRO A 306 8.66 -0.30 19.40
CA PRO A 306 8.75 -1.49 20.24
C PRO A 306 7.50 -1.77 21.06
N MET A 307 6.63 -0.79 21.30
CA MET A 307 5.52 -0.92 22.26
C MET A 307 4.55 -2.05 21.92
N PHE A 308 4.28 -2.28 20.63
CA PHE A 308 3.45 -3.39 20.18
C PHE A 308 4.17 -4.74 20.36
N ASN A 309 5.44 -4.82 20.00
CA ASN A 309 6.26 -6.03 20.12
C ASN A 309 6.45 -6.46 21.57
N ASP A 310 6.54 -5.50 22.49
CA ASP A 310 6.71 -5.70 23.92
C ASP A 310 5.39 -5.98 24.64
N GLY A 311 4.26 -5.94 23.92
CA GLY A 311 2.93 -6.17 24.48
C GLY A 311 2.45 -5.07 25.44
N ARG A 312 2.94 -3.83 25.29
CA ARG A 312 2.50 -2.63 26.02
C ARG A 312 1.28 -1.98 25.37
N VAL A 313 1.10 -2.17 24.07
CA VAL A 313 -0.09 -1.75 23.34
C VAL A 313 -0.69 -2.94 22.59
N ALA A 314 -2.01 -2.96 22.50
CA ALA A 314 -2.74 -4.07 21.91
C ALA A 314 -2.91 -3.96 20.40
N MET A 315 -2.81 -2.76 19.84
CA MET A 315 -2.95 -2.53 18.41
C MET A 315 -1.88 -1.57 17.90
N ARG A 316 -1.45 -1.78 16.64
CA ARG A 316 -0.55 -0.89 15.90
C ARG A 316 -1.18 -0.51 14.57
N MET A 317 -1.37 0.79 14.36
CA MET A 317 -1.84 1.35 13.09
C MET A 317 -0.63 1.66 12.22
N GLU A 318 -0.52 1.00 11.07
CA GLU A 318 0.66 1.13 10.23
C GLU A 318 0.39 0.61 8.81
N GLN A 319 1.37 0.75 7.93
CA GLN A 319 1.36 0.10 6.62
C GLN A 319 1.57 -1.41 6.76
N GLU A 320 0.95 -2.20 5.89
CA GLU A 320 0.99 -3.66 5.97
C GLU A 320 2.40 -4.25 5.86
N TYR A 321 3.36 -3.55 5.23
CA TYR A 321 4.74 -4.04 5.10
C TYR A 321 5.48 -4.11 6.44
N VAL A 322 5.03 -3.41 7.47
CA VAL A 322 5.58 -3.44 8.83
C VAL A 322 5.47 -4.84 9.47
N ARG A 323 4.69 -5.75 8.89
CA ARG A 323 4.68 -7.17 9.27
C ARG A 323 6.08 -7.79 9.38
N GLN A 324 7.05 -7.27 8.64
CA GLN A 324 8.45 -7.74 8.71
C GLN A 324 9.11 -7.40 10.06
N ASP A 325 8.78 -6.25 10.63
CA ASP A 325 9.31 -5.80 11.92
C ASP A 325 8.75 -6.60 13.09
N ILE A 326 7.54 -7.14 12.93
CA ILE A 326 6.82 -7.91 13.95
C ILE A 326 6.83 -9.42 13.69
N ALA A 327 7.52 -9.89 12.66
CA ALA A 327 7.55 -11.30 12.27
C ALA A 327 8.03 -12.22 13.40
N ASN A 328 8.98 -11.74 14.21
CA ASN A 328 9.59 -12.48 15.33
C ASN A 328 8.96 -12.19 16.70
N MET A 329 7.83 -11.47 16.73
CA MET A 329 7.10 -11.18 17.96
C MET A 329 6.70 -12.48 18.67
N ARG A 330 6.79 -12.52 20.01
CA ARG A 330 6.41 -13.72 20.80
C ARG A 330 4.93 -14.01 20.71
N ASP A 331 4.13 -12.96 20.83
CA ASP A 331 2.68 -13.07 20.83
C ASP A 331 2.15 -13.31 19.41
N ASP A 332 1.06 -14.03 19.31
CA ASP A 332 0.31 -14.14 18.07
C ASP A 332 -0.41 -12.81 17.79
N TRP A 333 -0.39 -12.43 16.54
CA TRP A 333 -1.01 -11.19 16.06
C TRP A 333 -1.89 -11.45 14.85
N GLY A 334 -2.85 -10.59 14.65
CA GLY A 334 -3.69 -10.54 13.47
C GLY A 334 -3.61 -9.17 12.79
N MET A 335 -4.30 -9.01 11.66
CA MET A 335 -4.30 -7.79 10.87
C MET A 335 -5.67 -7.57 10.21
N VAL A 336 -6.26 -6.40 10.44
CA VAL A 336 -7.53 -5.98 9.82
C VAL A 336 -7.40 -4.64 9.12
N LEU A 337 -8.34 -4.32 8.24
CA LEU A 337 -8.47 -3.00 7.64
C LEU A 337 -8.85 -1.94 8.68
N PRO A 338 -8.69 -0.64 8.36
CA PRO A 338 -9.24 0.44 9.18
C PRO A 338 -10.74 0.27 9.44
N PRO A 339 -11.22 0.62 10.63
CA PRO A 339 -12.65 0.54 10.95
C PRO A 339 -13.45 1.59 10.17
N LYS A 340 -14.65 1.25 9.75
CA LYS A 340 -15.53 2.16 9.03
C LYS A 340 -16.05 3.28 9.92
N GLY A 341 -15.95 4.50 9.43
CA GLY A 341 -16.70 5.63 9.97
C GLY A 341 -18.16 5.67 9.49
N PRO A 342 -18.98 6.56 10.04
CA PRO A 342 -20.40 6.62 9.76
C PRO A 342 -20.75 7.02 8.31
N LYS A 343 -19.82 7.60 7.56
CA LYS A 343 -20.02 7.97 6.14
C LYS A 343 -19.51 6.89 5.18
N ALA A 344 -18.87 5.83 5.68
CA ALA A 344 -18.36 4.75 4.85
C ALA A 344 -19.34 3.60 4.75
N ARG A 345 -19.68 3.22 3.53
CA ARG A 345 -20.45 2.02 3.23
C ARG A 345 -19.57 0.77 3.26
N ASP A 346 -18.41 0.87 2.64
CA ASP A 346 -17.43 -0.20 2.48
C ASP A 346 -16.14 0.13 3.23
N TYR A 347 -15.29 -0.88 3.45
CA TYR A 347 -13.94 -0.63 3.95
C TYR A 347 -13.11 0.04 2.87
N VAL A 348 -12.38 1.07 3.25
CA VAL A 348 -11.51 1.83 2.33
C VAL A 348 -10.15 2.00 2.97
N VAL A 349 -9.11 1.77 2.19
CA VAL A 349 -7.73 2.02 2.59
C VAL A 349 -7.09 2.99 1.61
N PHE A 350 -6.30 3.91 2.14
CA PHE A 350 -5.35 4.62 1.31
C PHE A 350 -4.19 3.70 0.96
N THR A 351 -3.81 3.72 -0.29
CA THR A 351 -2.63 3.01 -0.77
C THR A 351 -1.51 3.99 -1.05
N ASP A 352 -0.33 3.69 -0.53
CA ASP A 352 0.92 4.36 -0.90
C ASP A 352 1.63 3.52 -1.93
N GLU A 353 2.04 4.17 -3.02
CA GLU A 353 2.50 3.45 -4.19
C GLU A 353 3.94 3.83 -4.51
N ASN A 354 4.80 2.80 -4.52
CA ASN A 354 6.04 2.86 -5.25
C ASN A 354 5.77 2.54 -6.71
N VAL A 355 6.19 3.40 -7.59
CA VAL A 355 6.01 3.25 -9.03
C VAL A 355 7.32 3.06 -9.74
N LEU A 356 7.28 2.33 -10.86
CA LEU A 356 8.40 2.13 -11.75
C LEU A 356 8.39 3.24 -12.81
N VAL A 357 9.54 3.88 -12.98
CA VAL A 357 9.72 4.92 -14.00
C VAL A 357 10.99 4.66 -14.80
N ILE A 358 10.94 5.04 -16.08
CA ILE A 358 12.09 4.96 -17.00
C ILE A 358 12.63 6.38 -17.23
N PRO A 359 13.95 6.61 -17.13
CA PRO A 359 14.56 7.89 -17.47
C PRO A 359 14.29 8.33 -18.91
N SER A 360 14.05 9.64 -19.10
CA SER A 360 13.89 10.21 -20.47
C SER A 360 15.19 10.26 -21.27
N LYS A 361 16.34 10.04 -20.61
CA LYS A 361 17.68 10.09 -21.22
C LYS A 361 18.49 8.83 -20.87
N GLY A 362 19.52 8.56 -21.66
CA GLY A 362 20.47 7.48 -21.41
C GLY A 362 20.18 6.19 -22.19
N PHE A 363 18.99 6.05 -22.80
CA PHE A 363 18.60 4.84 -23.53
C PHE A 363 17.93 5.18 -24.86
N THR A 364 18.17 4.35 -25.88
CA THR A 364 17.43 4.40 -27.15
C THR A 364 16.04 3.79 -26.98
N PRO A 365 15.06 4.11 -27.85
CA PRO A 365 13.72 3.49 -27.77
C PRO A 365 13.76 1.95 -27.81
N GLN A 366 14.66 1.35 -28.61
CA GLN A 366 14.81 -0.10 -28.66
C GLN A 366 15.36 -0.69 -27.35
N GLN A 367 16.25 0.03 -26.67
CA GLN A 367 16.72 -0.36 -25.34
C GLN A 367 15.60 -0.22 -24.31
N VAL A 368 14.77 0.82 -24.40
CA VAL A 368 13.61 0.97 -23.50
C VAL A 368 12.62 -0.19 -23.70
N ASP A 369 12.33 -0.61 -24.94
CA ASP A 369 11.52 -1.81 -25.18
C ASP A 369 12.13 -3.05 -24.52
N ALA A 370 13.45 -3.22 -24.62
CA ALA A 370 14.16 -4.34 -24.02
C ALA A 370 14.14 -4.28 -22.47
N ILE A 371 14.32 -3.10 -21.90
CA ILE A 371 14.25 -2.86 -20.46
C ILE A 371 12.84 -3.20 -19.93
N LEU A 372 11.80 -2.69 -20.58
CA LEU A 372 10.42 -2.94 -20.17
C LEU A 372 10.06 -4.42 -20.29
N TRP A 373 10.48 -5.10 -21.36
CA TRP A 373 10.34 -6.54 -21.49
C TRP A 373 11.02 -7.27 -20.29
N ALA A 374 12.25 -6.88 -19.95
CA ALA A 374 12.99 -7.49 -18.84
C ALA A 374 12.30 -7.24 -17.49
N VAL A 375 11.77 -6.04 -17.25
CA VAL A 375 10.99 -5.70 -16.06
C VAL A 375 9.74 -6.57 -15.97
N GLN A 376 9.02 -6.77 -17.07
CA GLN A 376 7.87 -7.68 -17.10
C GLN A 376 8.29 -9.11 -16.79
N ALA A 377 9.35 -9.61 -17.45
CA ALA A 377 9.88 -10.96 -17.25
C ALA A 377 10.35 -11.19 -15.80
N TRP A 378 10.97 -10.19 -15.18
CA TRP A 378 11.44 -10.24 -13.80
C TRP A 378 10.31 -10.41 -12.78
N ASN A 379 9.15 -9.83 -13.08
CA ASN A 379 7.99 -9.80 -12.21
C ASN A 379 6.91 -10.85 -12.56
N VAL A 380 7.22 -11.80 -13.46
CA VAL A 380 6.31 -12.92 -13.73
C VAL A 380 6.03 -13.67 -12.43
N PRO A 381 4.77 -13.82 -12.02
CA PRO A 381 4.43 -14.61 -10.85
C PRO A 381 4.67 -16.09 -11.16
N VAL A 382 5.65 -16.68 -10.49
CA VAL A 382 6.01 -18.11 -10.65
C VAL A 382 5.05 -19.04 -9.91
N ASP A 383 4.31 -18.51 -8.94
CA ASP A 383 3.17 -19.16 -8.30
C ASP A 383 1.91 -18.36 -8.60
N PRO A 384 0.88 -18.98 -9.22
CA PRO A 384 -0.36 -18.30 -9.52
C PRO A 384 -1.16 -17.90 -8.27
N ARG A 385 -0.85 -18.52 -7.12
CA ARG A 385 -1.47 -18.22 -5.84
C ARG A 385 -0.64 -17.20 -5.09
N TRP A 386 -0.99 -15.94 -5.21
CA TRP A 386 -0.29 -14.84 -4.54
C TRP A 386 -0.17 -15.04 -3.00
N GLN A 387 -1.13 -15.75 -2.37
CA GLN A 387 -1.10 -16.05 -0.95
C GLN A 387 0.12 -16.86 -0.54
N THR A 388 0.61 -17.75 -1.42
CA THR A 388 1.73 -18.64 -1.14
C THR A 388 3.00 -17.86 -0.76
N ALA A 389 3.22 -16.70 -1.37
CA ALA A 389 4.34 -15.84 -1.04
C ALA A 389 4.18 -15.14 0.32
N LEU A 390 2.95 -14.97 0.78
CA LEU A 390 2.63 -14.24 2.01
C LEU A 390 2.54 -15.12 3.26
N TYR A 391 2.10 -16.39 3.13
CA TYR A 391 1.98 -17.29 4.29
C TYR A 391 3.26 -17.43 5.13
N PRO A 392 4.48 -17.48 4.58
CA PRO A 392 5.67 -17.55 5.39
C PRO A 392 5.95 -16.31 6.23
N VAL A 393 5.38 -15.14 5.83
CA VAL A 393 5.60 -13.86 6.48
C VAL A 393 4.49 -13.53 7.47
N PHE A 394 3.23 -13.82 7.09
CA PHE A 394 2.09 -13.66 7.96
C PHE A 394 1.89 -14.92 8.79
N ARG A 395 1.93 -14.78 10.10
CA ARG A 395 1.73 -15.90 11.04
C ARG A 395 0.27 -16.32 11.14
N ASP A 396 -0.65 -15.49 10.64
CA ASP A 396 -2.09 -15.70 10.67
C ASP A 396 -2.64 -15.81 9.25
N GLN A 397 -3.25 -16.95 8.94
CA GLN A 397 -3.85 -17.19 7.62
C GLN A 397 -5.03 -16.25 7.33
N ARG A 398 -5.76 -15.80 8.38
CA ARG A 398 -6.86 -14.86 8.19
C ARG A 398 -6.36 -13.49 7.71
N ALA A 399 -5.18 -13.04 8.18
CA ALA A 399 -4.55 -11.83 7.68
C ALA A 399 -4.34 -11.89 6.16
N VAL A 400 -3.91 -13.05 5.64
CA VAL A 400 -3.69 -13.25 4.20
C VAL A 400 -5.01 -13.41 3.44
N ASN A 401 -5.85 -14.36 3.89
CA ASN A 401 -7.03 -14.79 3.12
C ASN A 401 -8.19 -13.80 3.18
N GLU A 402 -8.29 -13.02 4.26
CA GLU A 402 -9.36 -12.05 4.46
C GLU A 402 -8.84 -10.62 4.21
N THR A 403 -7.88 -10.14 5.00
CA THR A 403 -7.47 -8.72 4.97
C THR A 403 -6.63 -8.37 3.75
N MET A 404 -5.60 -9.16 3.41
CA MET A 404 -4.83 -8.92 2.17
C MET A 404 -5.67 -9.08 0.93
N ALA A 405 -6.63 -10.01 0.92
CA ALA A 405 -7.58 -10.14 -0.18
C ALA A 405 -8.44 -8.88 -0.36
N MET A 406 -8.84 -8.24 0.75
CA MET A 406 -9.58 -6.97 0.70
C MET A 406 -8.71 -5.80 0.25
N ILE A 407 -7.43 -5.73 0.68
CA ILE A 407 -6.47 -4.71 0.20
C ILE A 407 -6.29 -4.82 -1.32
N ARG A 408 -6.23 -6.04 -1.85
CA ARG A 408 -6.07 -6.31 -3.28
C ARG A 408 -7.33 -6.01 -4.11
N ASP A 409 -8.49 -5.93 -3.50
CA ASP A 409 -9.73 -5.60 -4.21
C ASP A 409 -9.74 -4.08 -4.55
N PRO A 410 -9.73 -3.71 -5.84
CA PRO A 410 -9.67 -2.29 -6.25
C PRO A 410 -10.79 -1.43 -5.66
N LYS A 411 -11.94 -2.02 -5.32
CA LYS A 411 -13.07 -1.27 -4.72
C LYS A 411 -12.75 -0.71 -3.33
N ASN A 412 -11.81 -1.34 -2.62
CA ASN A 412 -11.40 -0.93 -1.27
C ASN A 412 -10.20 0.03 -1.30
N GLN A 413 -9.57 0.22 -2.45
CA GLN A 413 -8.41 1.08 -2.60
C GLN A 413 -8.81 2.51 -2.92
N LYS A 414 -8.15 3.45 -2.27
CA LYS A 414 -8.29 4.87 -2.56
C LYS A 414 -6.89 5.48 -2.70
N PHE A 415 -6.68 6.17 -3.82
CA PHE A 415 -5.41 6.82 -4.05
C PHE A 415 -5.34 8.16 -3.29
N LYS A 416 -4.17 8.48 -2.79
CA LYS A 416 -3.93 9.75 -2.08
C LYS A 416 -3.78 10.91 -3.07
N ASN A 417 -4.89 11.45 -3.56
CA ASN A 417 -4.88 12.53 -4.57
C ASN A 417 -4.07 13.77 -4.15
N HIS A 418 -3.85 14.00 -2.85
CA HIS A 418 -3.05 15.13 -2.37
C HIS A 418 -1.60 15.09 -2.87
N ILE A 419 -1.05 13.93 -3.25
CA ILE A 419 0.29 13.84 -3.84
C ILE A 419 0.41 14.54 -5.20
N LEU A 420 -0.74 14.76 -5.87
CA LEU A 420 -0.80 15.51 -7.13
C LEU A 420 -0.61 17.02 -6.92
N VAL A 421 -0.66 17.47 -5.67
CA VAL A 421 -0.54 18.89 -5.29
C VAL A 421 0.83 19.13 -4.64
N PRO A 422 1.82 19.67 -5.38
CA PRO A 422 3.15 19.90 -4.84
C PRO A 422 3.14 20.81 -3.61
N GLY A 423 3.87 20.39 -2.58
CA GLY A 423 4.05 21.18 -1.35
C GLY A 423 2.81 21.25 -0.44
N LEU A 424 1.79 20.43 -0.68
CA LEU A 424 0.67 20.28 0.24
C LEU A 424 1.13 19.47 1.45
N ASN A 425 1.13 20.10 2.63
CA ASN A 425 1.62 19.50 3.87
C ASN A 425 0.48 19.06 4.78
N ARG A 426 0.15 17.76 4.81
CA ARG A 426 -0.84 17.19 5.73
C ARG A 426 -0.40 17.27 7.20
N GLY A 427 0.92 17.29 7.42
CA GLY A 427 1.51 17.38 8.75
C GLY A 427 1.09 18.64 9.51
N SER A 428 0.73 19.73 8.82
CA SER A 428 0.26 20.95 9.48
C SER A 428 -1.02 20.72 10.28
N ILE A 429 -1.97 19.92 9.77
CA ILE A 429 -3.19 19.55 10.51
C ILE A 429 -2.84 18.57 11.62
N ALA A 430 -2.06 17.51 11.32
CA ALA A 430 -1.72 16.48 12.28
C ALA A 430 -0.95 17.03 13.48
N TRP A 431 0.04 17.88 13.23
CA TRP A 431 0.87 18.44 14.28
C TRP A 431 0.04 19.27 15.27
N GLU A 432 -0.72 20.24 14.78
CA GLU A 432 -1.53 21.10 15.62
C GLU A 432 -2.61 20.31 16.40
N MET A 433 -3.22 19.31 15.76
CA MET A 433 -4.23 18.50 16.40
C MET A 433 -3.67 17.66 17.55
N TRP A 434 -2.56 16.93 17.29
CA TRP A 434 -2.04 15.97 18.25
C TRP A 434 -1.24 16.61 19.38
N TRP A 435 -0.44 17.64 19.08
CA TRP A 435 0.47 18.26 20.05
C TRP A 435 -0.15 19.43 20.82
N PHE A 436 -1.11 20.11 20.22
CA PHE A 436 -1.70 21.32 20.78
C PHE A 436 -3.20 21.20 21.01
N ASP A 437 -3.76 19.99 20.93
CA ASP A 437 -5.19 19.71 21.12
C ASP A 437 -6.10 20.60 20.24
N GLY A 438 -5.62 20.90 19.04
CA GLY A 438 -6.30 21.81 18.12
C GLY A 438 -7.67 21.32 17.67
N GLU A 439 -8.63 22.23 17.62
CA GLU A 439 -9.99 21.88 17.20
C GLU A 439 -10.07 21.64 15.69
N PRO A 440 -10.56 20.45 15.25
CA PRO A 440 -10.52 20.03 13.84
C PRO A 440 -11.05 21.04 12.84
N ALA A 441 -12.19 21.68 13.10
CA ALA A 441 -12.77 22.64 12.18
C ALA A 441 -11.89 23.90 12.00
N GLN A 442 -11.29 24.39 13.09
CA GLN A 442 -10.39 25.55 13.05
C GLN A 442 -9.09 25.23 12.32
N LEU A 443 -8.55 24.02 12.51
CA LEU A 443 -7.35 23.57 11.81
C LEU A 443 -7.58 23.48 10.30
N VAL A 444 -8.71 22.95 9.87
CA VAL A 444 -9.09 22.89 8.47
C VAL A 444 -9.21 24.29 7.87
N GLU A 445 -9.85 25.22 8.58
CA GLU A 445 -9.99 26.60 8.14
C GLU A 445 -8.62 27.29 8.00
N SER A 446 -7.71 27.09 8.96
CA SER A 446 -6.37 27.71 8.97
C SER A 446 -5.51 27.34 7.76
N VAL A 447 -5.67 26.12 7.22
CA VAL A 447 -4.91 25.67 6.05
C VAL A 447 -5.64 25.89 4.72
N SER A 448 -6.94 26.18 4.76
CA SER A 448 -7.83 26.16 3.60
C SER A 448 -7.37 27.08 2.47
N SER A 449 -7.03 28.34 2.77
CA SER A 449 -6.61 29.32 1.76
C SER A 449 -5.33 28.88 1.04
N SER A 450 -4.29 28.51 1.79
CA SER A 450 -3.02 28.09 1.21
C SER A 450 -3.15 26.79 0.39
N TRP A 451 -4.00 25.87 0.85
CA TRP A 451 -4.23 24.63 0.13
C TRP A 451 -5.02 24.86 -1.16
N ASN A 452 -6.04 25.74 -1.13
CA ASN A 452 -6.81 26.09 -2.34
C ASN A 452 -5.89 26.68 -3.42
N THR A 453 -5.02 27.62 -3.08
CA THR A 453 -4.03 28.18 -4.01
C THR A 453 -3.16 27.08 -4.65
N ARG A 454 -2.60 26.18 -3.83
CA ARG A 454 -1.77 25.08 -4.35
C ARG A 454 -2.55 24.11 -5.24
N ILE A 455 -3.82 23.86 -4.93
CA ILE A 455 -4.70 23.00 -5.73
C ILE A 455 -5.06 23.69 -7.07
N GLU A 456 -5.30 25.00 -7.05
CA GLU A 456 -5.49 25.79 -8.27
C GLU A 456 -4.26 25.72 -9.17
N ASP A 457 -3.06 26.00 -8.63
CA ASP A 457 -1.80 25.86 -9.36
C ASP A 457 -1.60 24.44 -9.94
N ALA A 458 -1.99 23.42 -9.18
CA ALA A 458 -1.89 22.02 -9.65
C ALA A 458 -2.90 21.69 -10.76
N ASN A 459 -4.02 22.39 -10.84
CA ASN A 459 -5.03 22.24 -11.89
C ASN A 459 -4.68 22.97 -13.20
N GLU A 460 -3.76 23.92 -13.16
CA GLU A 460 -3.28 24.66 -14.35
C GLU A 460 -2.16 23.91 -15.09
N LEU A 461 -1.54 22.93 -14.45
CA LEU A 461 -0.45 22.11 -14.97
C LEU A 461 -0.97 20.91 -15.77
#